data_9a41957ac00dca245c8b032822fc993d
#
_entry.id   9a41957ac00dca245c8b032822fc993d
#
_cell.length_a   1.000
_cell.length_b   1.000
_cell.length_c   1.000
_cell.angle_alpha   90.00
_cell.angle_beta   90.00
_cell.angle_gamma   90.00
#
_symmetry.space_group_name_H-M   'P 1'
#
loop_
_entity.id
_entity.type
_entity.pdbx_description
1 polymer ?
#
loop_
_entity_poly.entity_id
_entity_poly.type
_entity_poly.pdbx_seq_one_letter_code
_entity_poly.pdbx_strand_id
1 'polypeptide(L)'
;MLEIYNIKAKQEYLKEIAELTQKEWGNQTNSIEGFNAKIDRKINKIISNLNNPNYCKLILLQDNTLVGFISIFPHDCDERPNLSPWYATMYVKEEFRENGYSKLLNGAILKEAKTRGFTKIYLKTDLINYYEKFGANYIETLKSGEKLYYFNL
;
A
#
# COMPACT_ATOMS: atom_id res chain seq x y z
N MET A 1 11.43 -15.71 -11.58
CA MET A 1 9.98 -15.95 -11.52
C MET A 1 9.33 -14.91 -10.60
N LEU A 2 8.28 -14.29 -11.06
CA LEU A 2 7.51 -13.33 -10.27
C LEU A 2 6.44 -14.04 -9.46
N GLU A 3 6.36 -13.72 -8.17
CA GLU A 3 5.36 -14.29 -7.27
C GLU A 3 4.79 -13.21 -6.35
N ILE A 4 3.50 -13.28 -6.09
CA ILE A 4 2.82 -12.37 -5.15
C ILE A 4 2.41 -13.17 -3.92
N TYR A 5 2.73 -12.63 -2.75
CA TYR A 5 2.40 -13.24 -1.46
C TYR A 5 1.74 -12.23 -0.55
N ASN A 6 0.87 -12.72 0.33
CA ASN A 6 0.47 -11.96 1.51
C ASN A 6 1.68 -11.92 2.46
N ILE A 7 1.98 -10.74 3.01
CA ILE A 7 3.10 -10.56 3.94
C ILE A 7 3.01 -11.50 5.14
N LYS A 8 1.81 -11.94 5.51
CA LYS A 8 1.60 -12.90 6.59
C LYS A 8 2.40 -14.19 6.37
N ALA A 9 2.57 -14.61 5.12
CA ALA A 9 3.31 -15.82 4.76
C ALA A 9 4.80 -15.55 4.51
N LYS A 10 5.24 -14.29 4.51
CA LYS A 10 6.60 -13.88 4.15
C LYS A 10 7.12 -12.78 5.08
N GLN A 11 7.03 -13.01 6.38
CA GLN A 11 7.36 -12.00 7.38
C GLN A 11 8.86 -11.63 7.43
N GLU A 12 9.72 -12.42 6.81
CA GLU A 12 11.14 -12.09 6.65
C GLU A 12 11.39 -10.80 5.88
N TYR A 13 10.40 -10.32 5.11
CA TYR A 13 10.50 -9.06 4.36
C TYR A 13 9.98 -7.84 5.12
N LEU A 14 9.46 -8.01 6.34
CA LEU A 14 8.85 -6.91 7.11
C LEU A 14 9.82 -5.75 7.34
N LYS A 15 11.07 -6.05 7.68
CA LYS A 15 12.07 -5.01 7.94
C LYS A 15 12.33 -4.17 6.71
N GLU A 16 12.56 -4.81 5.57
CA GLU A 16 12.81 -4.10 4.30
C GLU A 16 11.62 -3.24 3.91
N ILE A 17 10.41 -3.78 4.03
CA ILE A 17 9.17 -3.04 3.74
C ILE A 17 9.05 -1.82 4.63
N ALA A 18 9.30 -1.98 5.94
CA ALA A 18 9.22 -0.88 6.89
C ALA A 18 10.25 0.21 6.57
N GLU A 19 11.47 -0.17 6.21
CA GLU A 19 12.51 0.78 5.81
C GLU A 19 12.13 1.56 4.56
N LEU A 20 11.63 0.88 3.53
CA LEU A 20 11.17 1.52 2.29
C LEU A 20 9.99 2.44 2.54
N THR A 21 9.04 2.02 3.36
CA THR A 21 7.87 2.82 3.73
C THR A 21 8.30 4.08 4.49
N GLN A 22 9.24 3.96 5.42
CA GLN A 22 9.74 5.10 6.18
C GLN A 22 10.44 6.12 5.28
N LYS A 23 11.24 5.66 4.32
CA LYS A 23 11.93 6.54 3.37
C LYS A 23 10.98 7.27 2.45
N GLU A 24 9.92 6.59 2.00
CA GLU A 24 8.98 7.17 1.01
C GLU A 24 7.95 8.11 1.66
N TRP A 25 7.38 7.72 2.81
CA TRP A 25 6.25 8.44 3.41
C TRP A 25 6.47 8.88 4.85
N GLY A 26 7.55 8.46 5.49
CA GLY A 26 7.79 8.77 6.90
C GLY A 26 8.46 10.12 7.10
N ASN A 27 8.33 10.63 8.34
CA ASN A 27 9.05 11.82 8.75
C ASN A 27 10.52 11.49 8.98
N GLN A 28 11.40 12.34 8.47
CA GLN A 28 12.84 12.17 8.63
C GLN A 28 13.25 12.31 10.11
N THR A 29 14.33 11.62 10.45
CA THR A 29 14.94 11.71 11.77
C THR A 29 16.45 11.81 11.61
N ASN A 30 17.10 12.53 12.54
CA ASN A 30 18.55 12.77 12.49
C ASN A 30 19.37 11.73 13.24
N SER A 31 18.72 10.73 13.86
CA SER A 31 19.43 9.70 14.62
C SER A 31 19.13 8.30 14.11
N ILE A 32 20.12 7.43 14.24
CA ILE A 32 19.97 6.00 13.92
C ILE A 32 18.96 5.35 14.87
N GLU A 33 19.01 5.71 16.15
CA GLU A 33 18.08 5.21 17.16
C GLU A 33 16.64 5.62 16.85
N GLY A 34 16.41 6.87 16.47
CA GLY A 34 15.11 7.37 16.07
C GLY A 34 14.58 6.67 14.83
N PHE A 35 15.44 6.41 13.85
CA PHE A 35 15.08 5.66 12.66
C PHE A 35 14.68 4.22 13.01
N ASN A 36 15.50 3.52 13.78
CA ASN A 36 15.21 2.15 14.20
C ASN A 36 13.92 2.04 14.98
N ALA A 37 13.65 3.01 15.88
CA ALA A 37 12.40 3.04 16.63
C ALA A 37 11.18 3.19 15.71
N LYS A 38 11.28 4.00 14.65
CA LYS A 38 10.21 4.15 13.66
C LYS A 38 9.99 2.86 12.86
N ILE A 39 11.07 2.18 12.48
CA ILE A 39 11.00 0.89 11.78
C ILE A 39 10.29 -0.15 12.66
N ASP A 40 10.68 -0.27 13.93
CA ASP A 40 10.07 -1.21 14.86
C ASP A 40 8.57 -0.94 15.05
N ARG A 41 8.16 0.33 15.16
CA ARG A 41 6.75 0.68 15.24
C ARG A 41 5.97 0.29 13.99
N LYS A 42 6.55 0.49 12.81
CA LYS A 42 5.91 0.09 11.54
C LYS A 42 5.74 -1.42 11.47
N ILE A 43 6.77 -2.17 11.83
CA ILE A 43 6.72 -3.63 11.84
C ILE A 43 5.62 -4.10 12.80
N ASN A 44 5.60 -3.57 14.02
CA ASN A 44 4.60 -3.94 15.02
C ASN A 44 3.18 -3.60 14.57
N LYS A 45 3.00 -2.47 13.90
CA LYS A 45 1.70 -2.08 13.34
C LYS A 45 1.23 -3.05 12.26
N ILE A 46 2.13 -3.47 11.38
CA ILE A 46 1.80 -4.48 10.36
C ILE A 46 1.40 -5.79 11.03
N ILE A 47 2.23 -6.27 11.97
CA ILE A 47 1.97 -7.53 12.67
C ILE A 47 0.62 -7.50 13.39
N SER A 48 0.30 -6.40 14.07
CA SER A 48 -0.96 -6.27 14.80
C SER A 48 -2.20 -6.29 13.90
N ASN A 49 -2.02 -6.04 12.61
CA ASN A 49 -3.12 -6.01 11.63
C ASN A 49 -3.22 -7.27 10.75
N LEU A 50 -2.31 -8.22 10.89
CA LEU A 50 -2.27 -9.39 9.99
C LEU A 50 -3.57 -10.20 9.94
N ASN A 51 -4.34 -10.20 11.02
CA ASN A 51 -5.61 -10.91 11.10
C ASN A 51 -6.84 -10.00 10.98
N ASN A 52 -6.64 -8.70 10.73
CA ASN A 52 -7.74 -7.77 10.51
C ASN A 52 -8.32 -8.00 9.10
N PRO A 53 -9.64 -8.30 8.96
CA PRO A 53 -10.24 -8.57 7.65
C PRO A 53 -10.21 -7.36 6.71
N ASN A 54 -10.03 -6.14 7.25
CA ASN A 54 -9.96 -4.90 6.48
C ASN A 54 -8.52 -4.46 6.22
N TYR A 55 -7.55 -5.32 6.52
CA TYR A 55 -6.13 -5.06 6.29
C TYR A 55 -5.52 -6.18 5.46
N CYS A 56 -4.71 -5.79 4.48
CA CYS A 56 -3.92 -6.74 3.71
C CYS A 56 -2.67 -6.02 3.21
N LYS A 57 -1.57 -6.72 3.15
CA LYS A 57 -0.37 -6.23 2.46
C LYS A 57 0.13 -7.35 1.56
N LEU A 58 0.15 -7.07 0.27
CA LEU A 58 0.69 -8.00 -0.74
C LEU A 58 2.08 -7.54 -1.13
N ILE A 59 2.96 -8.48 -1.33
CA ILE A 59 4.33 -8.23 -1.78
C ILE A 59 4.58 -8.95 -3.09
N LEU A 60 5.37 -8.32 -3.96
CA LEU A 60 5.83 -8.92 -5.21
C LEU A 60 7.29 -9.26 -5.06
N LEU A 61 7.61 -10.52 -5.31
CA LEU A 61 8.99 -11.04 -5.29
C LEU A 61 9.39 -11.47 -6.69
N GLN A 62 10.64 -11.21 -7.03
CA GLN A 62 11.29 -11.77 -8.21
C GLN A 62 12.50 -12.57 -7.72
N ASP A 63 12.43 -13.90 -7.84
CA ASP A 63 13.49 -14.79 -7.39
C ASP A 63 13.94 -14.49 -5.95
N ASN A 64 12.97 -14.37 -5.05
CA ASN A 64 13.14 -14.06 -3.63
C ASN A 64 13.64 -12.63 -3.32
N THR A 65 13.71 -11.76 -4.33
CA THR A 65 14.03 -10.35 -4.13
C THR A 65 12.74 -9.55 -4.08
N LEU A 66 12.60 -8.69 -3.06
CA LEU A 66 11.44 -7.81 -2.95
C LEU A 66 11.45 -6.78 -4.07
N VAL A 67 10.40 -6.75 -4.87
CA VAL A 67 10.22 -5.80 -5.98
C VAL A 67 9.34 -4.63 -5.56
N GLY A 68 8.26 -4.92 -4.84
CA GLY A 68 7.31 -3.89 -4.43
C GLY A 68 6.20 -4.47 -3.56
N PHE A 69 5.29 -3.59 -3.16
CA PHE A 69 4.17 -3.98 -2.30
C PHE A 69 3.00 -3.02 -2.47
N ILE A 70 1.85 -3.45 -1.95
CA ILE A 70 0.61 -2.67 -1.94
C ILE A 70 -0.26 -3.13 -0.79
N SER A 71 -1.13 -2.24 -0.30
CA SER A 71 -1.93 -2.53 0.89
C SER A 71 -3.41 -2.23 0.71
N ILE A 72 -4.22 -2.93 1.50
CA ILE A 72 -5.55 -2.52 1.88
C ILE A 72 -5.47 -2.08 3.34
N PHE A 73 -5.92 -0.85 3.64
CA PHE A 73 -6.01 -0.32 4.99
C PHE A 73 -7.48 -0.11 5.38
N PRO A 74 -7.84 -0.34 6.64
CA PRO A 74 -9.19 0.01 7.10
C PRO A 74 -9.42 1.53 7.09
N HIS A 75 -8.39 2.33 7.38
CA HIS A 75 -8.46 3.79 7.43
C HIS A 75 -7.18 4.40 6.86
N ASP A 76 -7.31 5.45 6.06
CA ASP A 76 -6.16 6.14 5.48
C ASP A 76 -6.42 7.63 5.24
N CYS A 77 -7.55 8.16 5.68
CA CYS A 77 -7.89 9.57 5.42
C CYS A 77 -8.67 10.17 6.58
N ASP A 78 -8.03 11.11 7.29
CA ASP A 78 -8.64 11.78 8.44
C ASP A 78 -9.83 12.64 8.04
N GLU A 79 -9.83 13.21 6.82
CA GLU A 79 -10.95 14.01 6.31
C GLU A 79 -12.17 13.16 5.95
N ARG A 80 -12.01 11.85 5.81
CA ARG A 80 -13.08 10.91 5.43
C ARG A 80 -13.04 9.67 6.32
N PRO A 81 -13.31 9.85 7.63
CA PRO A 81 -13.21 8.72 8.58
C PRO A 81 -14.24 7.63 8.34
N ASN A 82 -15.31 7.92 7.61
CA ASN A 82 -16.38 6.95 7.34
C ASN A 82 -16.15 6.09 6.09
N LEU A 83 -15.12 6.41 5.30
CA LEU A 83 -14.81 5.63 4.11
C LEU A 83 -13.84 4.50 4.44
N SER A 84 -14.09 3.31 3.91
CA SER A 84 -13.29 2.10 4.11
C SER A 84 -13.73 1.05 3.09
N PRO A 85 -12.85 0.17 2.61
CA PRO A 85 -11.41 0.13 2.86
C PRO A 85 -10.63 1.06 1.92
N TRP A 86 -9.32 1.14 2.15
CA TRP A 86 -8.41 2.01 1.40
C TRP A 86 -7.34 1.23 0.67
N TYR A 87 -7.13 1.57 -0.59
CA TYR A 87 -6.00 1.20 -1.42
C TYR A 87 -4.84 2.11 -1.00
N ALA A 88 -3.76 1.55 -0.52
CA ALA A 88 -2.72 2.34 0.12
C ALA A 88 -1.32 1.79 -0.13
N THR A 89 -0.32 2.63 0.02
CA THR A 89 1.10 2.28 0.02
C THR A 89 1.56 1.44 -1.18
N MET A 90 1.14 1.81 -2.39
CA MET A 90 1.68 1.24 -3.62
C MET A 90 3.14 1.69 -3.76
N TYR A 91 4.05 0.73 -3.84
CA TYR A 91 5.47 1.02 -4.00
C TYR A 91 6.14 -0.04 -4.88
N VAL A 92 6.94 0.41 -5.84
CA VAL A 92 7.83 -0.44 -6.62
C VAL A 92 9.24 0.16 -6.47
N LYS A 93 10.20 -0.68 -6.10
CA LYS A 93 11.60 -0.24 -5.99
C LYS A 93 12.07 0.41 -7.28
N GLU A 94 12.86 1.46 -7.16
CA GLU A 94 13.31 2.27 -8.29
C GLU A 94 13.93 1.43 -9.41
N GLU A 95 14.80 0.48 -9.07
CA GLU A 95 15.49 -0.39 -10.02
C GLU A 95 14.58 -1.34 -10.78
N PHE A 96 13.33 -1.51 -10.32
CA PHE A 96 12.35 -2.39 -10.94
C PHE A 96 11.23 -1.63 -11.66
N ARG A 97 11.27 -0.30 -11.68
CA ARG A 97 10.23 0.51 -12.33
C ARG A 97 10.27 0.37 -13.85
N GLU A 98 9.19 0.78 -14.51
CA GLU A 98 9.02 0.72 -15.98
C GLU A 98 8.93 -0.72 -16.53
N ASN A 99 8.55 -1.69 -15.69
CA ASN A 99 8.37 -3.09 -16.08
C ASN A 99 6.92 -3.57 -15.92
N GLY A 100 5.98 -2.67 -15.64
CA GLY A 100 4.57 -3.02 -15.46
C GLY A 100 4.24 -3.65 -14.11
N TYR A 101 5.13 -3.59 -13.13
CA TYR A 101 4.92 -4.24 -11.82
C TYR A 101 3.87 -3.53 -10.97
N SER A 102 3.71 -2.22 -11.11
CA SER A 102 2.61 -1.51 -10.45
C SER A 102 1.25 -1.99 -10.96
N LYS A 103 1.14 -2.32 -12.23
CA LYS A 103 -0.09 -2.88 -12.80
C LYS A 103 -0.39 -4.25 -12.21
N LEU A 104 0.63 -5.10 -12.03
CA LEU A 104 0.48 -6.41 -11.39
C LEU A 104 -0.01 -6.27 -9.96
N LEU A 105 0.63 -5.39 -9.18
CA LEU A 105 0.24 -5.14 -7.79
C LEU A 105 -1.17 -4.56 -7.70
N ASN A 106 -1.50 -3.60 -8.55
CA ASN A 106 -2.83 -3.01 -8.62
C ASN A 106 -3.89 -4.08 -8.86
N GLY A 107 -3.68 -4.92 -9.88
CA GLY A 107 -4.61 -6.00 -10.20
C GLY A 107 -4.78 -6.99 -9.05
N ALA A 108 -3.68 -7.33 -8.39
CA ALA A 108 -3.69 -8.28 -7.28
C ALA A 108 -4.46 -7.75 -6.07
N ILE A 109 -4.27 -6.47 -5.69
CA ILE A 109 -4.94 -5.92 -4.52
C ILE A 109 -6.44 -5.70 -4.77
N LEU A 110 -6.82 -5.30 -5.98
CA LEU A 110 -8.24 -5.16 -6.33
C LEU A 110 -8.94 -6.52 -6.33
N LYS A 111 -8.29 -7.56 -6.83
CA LYS A 111 -8.81 -8.93 -6.78
C LYS A 111 -8.98 -9.40 -5.34
N GLU A 112 -7.99 -9.13 -4.49
CA GLU A 112 -8.05 -9.48 -3.07
C GLU A 112 -9.21 -8.77 -2.37
N ALA A 113 -9.38 -7.48 -2.62
CA ALA A 113 -10.49 -6.70 -2.06
C ALA A 113 -11.84 -7.27 -2.49
N LYS A 114 -11.98 -7.61 -3.76
CA LYS A 114 -13.20 -8.22 -4.30
C LYS A 114 -13.48 -9.58 -3.65
N THR A 115 -12.46 -10.41 -3.50
CA THR A 115 -12.57 -11.73 -2.86
C THR A 115 -13.02 -11.60 -1.41
N ARG A 116 -12.64 -10.54 -0.72
CA ARG A 116 -13.07 -10.24 0.65
C ARG A 116 -14.50 -9.71 0.76
N GLY A 117 -15.18 -9.50 -0.37
CA GLY A 117 -16.57 -9.04 -0.41
C GLY A 117 -16.75 -7.53 -0.46
N PHE A 118 -15.68 -6.77 -0.61
CA PHE A 118 -15.80 -5.33 -0.79
C PHE A 118 -16.35 -4.99 -2.18
N THR A 119 -17.18 -3.96 -2.26
CA THR A 119 -17.75 -3.48 -3.54
C THR A 119 -17.03 -2.25 -4.06
N LYS A 120 -16.34 -1.52 -3.17
CA LYS A 120 -15.55 -0.35 -3.50
C LYS A 120 -14.30 -0.32 -2.64
N ILE A 121 -13.25 0.29 -3.17
CA ILE A 121 -12.04 0.60 -2.41
C ILE A 121 -11.61 2.03 -2.78
N TYR A 122 -11.22 2.81 -1.79
CA TYR A 122 -10.91 4.23 -1.94
C TYR A 122 -9.40 4.45 -1.98
N LEU A 123 -8.97 5.53 -2.63
CA LEU A 123 -7.59 5.98 -2.57
C LEU A 123 -7.51 7.50 -2.61
N LYS A 124 -6.46 8.04 -2.02
CA LYS A 124 -6.13 9.47 -2.12
C LYS A 124 -4.71 9.60 -2.68
N THR A 125 -4.50 10.60 -3.55
CA THR A 125 -3.23 10.77 -4.23
C THR A 125 -3.03 12.20 -4.72
N ASP A 126 -1.76 12.62 -4.78
CA ASP A 126 -1.37 13.88 -5.44
C ASP A 126 -1.15 13.67 -6.95
N LEU A 127 -1.10 12.44 -7.42
CA LEU A 127 -0.79 12.13 -8.81
C LEU A 127 -1.98 12.51 -9.71
N ILE A 128 -1.66 13.03 -10.90
CA ILE A 128 -2.64 13.44 -11.91
C ILE A 128 -2.59 12.43 -13.05
N ASN A 129 -3.77 11.96 -13.49
CA ASN A 129 -3.91 11.05 -14.63
C ASN A 129 -3.11 9.75 -14.49
N TYR A 130 -2.89 9.29 -13.26
CA TYR A 130 -2.17 8.05 -13.01
C TYR A 130 -3.12 6.89 -12.74
N TYR A 131 -3.98 7.00 -11.72
CA TYR A 131 -4.86 5.91 -11.32
C TYR A 131 -6.08 5.73 -12.23
N GLU A 132 -6.46 6.77 -12.97
CA GLU A 132 -7.55 6.69 -13.95
C GLU A 132 -7.29 5.62 -15.00
N LYS A 133 -6.02 5.43 -15.41
CA LYS A 133 -5.66 4.38 -16.37
C LYS A 133 -5.86 2.96 -15.82
N PHE A 134 -5.99 2.82 -14.50
CA PHE A 134 -6.30 1.54 -13.85
C PHE A 134 -7.79 1.41 -13.51
N GLY A 135 -8.62 2.37 -13.89
CA GLY A 135 -10.05 2.33 -13.66
C GLY A 135 -10.53 3.08 -12.43
N ALA A 136 -9.68 3.90 -11.80
CA ALA A 136 -10.09 4.72 -10.67
C ALA A 136 -11.02 5.86 -11.12
N ASN A 137 -12.04 6.13 -10.32
CA ASN A 137 -13.04 7.16 -10.58
C ASN A 137 -12.85 8.30 -9.59
N TYR A 138 -12.74 9.51 -10.10
CA TYR A 138 -12.56 10.72 -9.28
C TYR A 138 -13.85 11.04 -8.51
N ILE A 139 -13.70 11.41 -7.23
CA ILE A 139 -14.81 11.86 -6.38
C ILE A 139 -14.68 13.36 -6.12
N GLU A 140 -13.59 13.78 -5.48
CA GLU A 140 -13.40 15.17 -5.06
C GLU A 140 -11.94 15.45 -4.73
N THR A 141 -11.60 16.72 -4.56
CA THR A 141 -10.29 17.14 -4.05
C THR A 141 -10.42 17.46 -2.56
N LEU A 142 -9.56 16.87 -1.75
CA LEU A 142 -9.54 17.06 -0.31
C LEU A 142 -8.91 18.41 0.07
N LYS A 143 -9.09 18.85 1.30
CA LYS A 143 -8.47 20.08 1.82
C LYS A 143 -6.96 20.04 1.74
N SER A 144 -6.36 18.85 1.89
CA SER A 144 -4.92 18.64 1.74
C SER A 144 -4.40 18.92 0.33
N GLY A 145 -5.29 18.97 -0.67
CA GLY A 145 -4.95 19.05 -2.08
C GLY A 145 -4.90 17.70 -2.76
N GLU A 146 -4.91 16.63 -2.00
CA GLU A 146 -4.97 15.29 -2.56
C GLU A 146 -6.32 15.03 -3.20
N LYS A 147 -6.34 14.20 -4.26
CA LYS A 147 -7.55 13.78 -4.95
C LYS A 147 -8.04 12.47 -4.39
N LEU A 148 -9.34 12.41 -4.15
CA LEU A 148 -10.01 11.20 -3.67
C LEU A 148 -10.62 10.47 -4.86
N TYR A 149 -10.32 9.18 -4.94
CA TYR A 149 -10.84 8.27 -5.97
C TYR A 149 -11.44 7.03 -5.34
N TYR A 150 -12.16 6.27 -6.16
CA TYR A 150 -12.57 4.91 -5.80
C TYR A 150 -12.44 3.97 -6.99
N PHE A 151 -12.28 2.70 -6.69
CA PHE A 151 -12.42 1.61 -7.66
C PHE A 151 -13.71 0.85 -7.38
N ASN A 152 -14.45 0.52 -8.43
CA ASN A 152 -15.54 -0.46 -8.35
C ASN A 152 -14.92 -1.87 -8.41
N LEU A 153 -15.42 -2.78 -7.58
CA LEU A 153 -14.89 -4.14 -7.47
C LEU A 153 -15.86 -5.18 -8.00
#